data_682674d9ada467e63714aa8f535e5b8f
#
_entry.id   682674d9ada467e63714aa8f535e5b8f
#
_cell.length_a   1.000
_cell.length_b   1.000
_cell.length_c   1.000
_cell.angle_alpha   90.00
_cell.angle_beta   90.00
_cell.angle_gamma   90.00
#
_symmetry.space_group_name_H-M   'P 1'
#
loop_
_entity.id
_entity.type
_entity.pdbx_description
1 polymer ?
#
loop_
_entity_poly.entity_id
_entity_poly.type
_entity_poly.pdbx_seq_one_letter_code
_entity_poly.pdbx_strand_id
1 'polypeptide(L)'
;MKFQAIASDVKLGRDVKIFDFVNLYGCEIGDETKIGAFVEIQRGAKIGRRVKVSSHTFICEGVEVEDHVFIGHGVTFINDRYPRAVSPAGELQTDRDWKVVPTIVRRGASIGSGSTILCGIEIGQDAIVGAGSVVTRDVPAGTIVVGNPARVLRKIEREA
;
A
#
# COMPACT_ATOMS: atom_id res chain seq x y z
N MET A 1 -11.45 10.77 23.62
CA MET A 1 -10.37 9.74 23.75
C MET A 1 -9.98 9.32 22.35
N LYS A 2 -8.70 9.27 22.03
CA LYS A 2 -8.23 8.78 20.72
C LYS A 2 -7.71 7.35 20.89
N PHE A 3 -8.09 6.46 19.98
CA PHE A 3 -7.67 5.06 19.96
C PHE A 3 -6.66 4.86 18.84
N GLN A 4 -5.45 5.40 19.00
CA GLN A 4 -4.39 5.38 17.99
C GLN A 4 -3.13 4.74 18.57
N ALA A 5 -2.65 3.66 17.96
CA ALA A 5 -1.33 3.10 18.23
C ALA A 5 -0.35 3.70 17.21
N ILE A 6 0.38 4.73 17.63
CA ILE A 6 1.40 5.39 16.80
C ILE A 6 2.71 5.34 17.58
N ALA A 7 3.67 4.57 17.06
CA ALA A 7 4.97 4.43 17.68
C ALA A 7 5.80 5.72 17.56
N SER A 8 6.72 5.93 18.50
CA SER A 8 7.53 7.14 18.56
C SER A 8 8.52 7.32 17.39
N ASP A 9 8.76 6.27 16.64
CA ASP A 9 9.64 6.25 15.45
C ASP A 9 8.92 6.58 14.13
N VAL A 10 7.60 6.83 14.18
CA VAL A 10 6.83 7.29 13.01
C VAL A 10 7.16 8.72 12.68
N LYS A 11 7.51 8.99 11.42
CA LYS A 11 7.76 10.35 10.93
C LYS A 11 6.53 10.89 10.24
N LEU A 12 5.94 11.94 10.80
CA LEU A 12 4.76 12.59 10.24
C LEU A 12 5.14 13.95 9.64
N GLY A 13 4.66 14.20 8.43
CA GLY A 13 4.68 15.51 7.81
C GLY A 13 3.67 16.49 8.44
N ARG A 14 3.54 17.66 7.85
CA ARG A 14 2.60 18.70 8.29
C ARG A 14 1.17 18.34 7.90
N ASP A 15 0.23 18.69 8.76
CA ASP A 15 -1.23 18.57 8.52
C ASP A 15 -1.70 17.14 8.17
N VAL A 16 -0.98 16.12 8.63
CA VAL A 16 -1.39 14.72 8.48
C VAL A 16 -2.63 14.46 9.35
N LYS A 17 -3.68 13.90 8.73
CA LYS A 17 -4.92 13.53 9.42
C LYS A 17 -4.99 12.03 9.63
N ILE A 18 -5.04 11.60 10.90
CA ILE A 18 -5.08 10.17 11.25
C ILE A 18 -6.37 9.91 12.03
N PHE A 19 -7.16 8.94 11.57
CA PHE A 19 -8.36 8.49 12.23
C PHE A 19 -8.06 7.47 13.33
N ASP A 20 -9.07 7.01 14.05
CA ASP A 20 -8.89 6.08 15.17
C ASP A 20 -8.65 4.64 14.72
N PHE A 21 -8.19 3.81 15.66
CA PHE A 21 -7.91 2.38 15.51
C PHE A 21 -6.82 2.06 14.48
N VAL A 22 -5.85 2.95 14.34
CA VAL A 22 -4.67 2.73 13.48
C VAL A 22 -3.55 2.05 14.25
N ASN A 23 -2.67 1.34 13.53
CA ASN A 23 -1.41 0.80 14.03
C ASN A 23 -0.28 1.25 13.10
N LEU A 24 0.51 2.24 13.54
CA LEU A 24 1.60 2.84 12.73
C LEU A 24 2.91 2.71 13.48
N TYR A 25 3.94 2.17 12.83
CA TYR A 25 5.27 2.04 13.40
C TYR A 25 6.37 2.08 12.34
N GLY A 26 7.47 2.78 12.62
CA GLY A 26 8.67 2.86 11.80
C GLY A 26 8.46 3.34 10.37
N CYS A 27 7.35 4.00 10.07
CA CYS A 27 6.98 4.46 8.74
C CYS A 27 7.15 5.98 8.59
N GLU A 28 7.11 6.46 7.34
CA GLU A 28 7.15 7.87 7.00
C GLU A 28 5.86 8.26 6.27
N ILE A 29 5.22 9.35 6.68
CA ILE A 29 3.97 9.84 6.09
C ILE A 29 4.13 11.32 5.76
N GLY A 30 4.00 11.66 4.49
CA GLY A 30 4.18 13.02 3.98
C GLY A 30 3.00 13.96 4.27
N ASP A 31 3.25 15.25 3.99
CA ASP A 31 2.36 16.37 4.29
C ASP A 31 0.93 16.17 3.75
N GLU A 32 -0.06 16.67 4.46
CA GLU A 32 -1.48 16.73 4.08
C GLU A 32 -2.12 15.35 3.77
N THR A 33 -1.46 14.25 4.14
CA THR A 33 -1.94 12.89 3.91
C THR A 33 -3.04 12.52 4.92
N LYS A 34 -4.01 11.70 4.47
CA LYS A 34 -5.11 11.21 5.30
C LYS A 34 -5.02 9.69 5.46
N ILE A 35 -5.00 9.24 6.72
CA ILE A 35 -4.99 7.83 7.08
C ILE A 35 -6.32 7.48 7.73
N GLY A 36 -7.07 6.60 7.09
CA GLY A 36 -8.38 6.12 7.53
C GLY A 36 -8.32 5.26 8.79
N ALA A 37 -9.48 4.96 9.37
CA ALA A 37 -9.57 4.09 10.53
C ALA A 37 -9.18 2.63 10.20
N PHE A 38 -8.66 1.91 11.19
CA PHE A 38 -8.23 0.50 11.06
C PHE A 38 -7.15 0.29 10.00
N VAL A 39 -6.31 1.29 9.76
CA VAL A 39 -5.15 1.18 8.87
C VAL A 39 -3.94 0.74 9.66
N GLU A 40 -3.20 -0.22 9.10
CA GLU A 40 -1.87 -0.57 9.58
C GLU A 40 -0.82 -0.18 8.54
N ILE A 41 0.25 0.51 8.99
CA ILE A 41 1.43 0.83 8.17
C ILE A 41 2.67 0.44 8.95
N GLN A 42 3.43 -0.47 8.35
CA GLN A 42 4.59 -1.08 8.98
C GLN A 42 5.88 -0.26 8.77
N ARG A 43 6.91 -0.62 9.54
CA ARG A 43 8.25 -0.04 9.45
C ARG A 43 8.79 -0.10 8.02
N GLY A 44 9.53 0.94 7.64
CA GLY A 44 10.15 1.04 6.32
C GLY A 44 9.19 1.39 5.20
N ALA A 45 7.88 1.41 5.42
CA ALA A 45 6.92 1.93 4.45
C ALA A 45 7.00 3.45 4.35
N LYS A 46 6.87 3.98 3.12
CA LYS A 46 6.92 5.41 2.85
C LYS A 46 5.66 5.85 2.11
N ILE A 47 5.00 6.83 2.67
CA ILE A 47 3.79 7.42 2.09
C ILE A 47 4.07 8.88 1.75
N GLY A 48 3.86 9.26 0.51
CA GLY A 48 4.08 10.60 -0.01
C GLY A 48 3.07 11.63 0.54
N ARG A 49 3.06 12.80 -0.09
CA ARG A 49 2.20 13.94 0.28
C ARG A 49 0.84 13.83 -0.39
N ARG A 50 -0.20 14.35 0.30
CA ARG A 50 -1.58 14.38 -0.22
C ARG A 50 -2.08 13.03 -0.69
N VAL A 51 -1.63 11.98 -0.03
CA VAL A 51 -2.12 10.61 -0.21
C VAL A 51 -3.40 10.42 0.61
N LYS A 52 -4.31 9.64 0.09
CA LYS A 52 -5.50 9.22 0.84
C LYS A 52 -5.48 7.70 0.97
N VAL A 53 -5.28 7.22 2.20
CA VAL A 53 -5.41 5.81 2.55
C VAL A 53 -6.74 5.60 3.24
N SER A 54 -7.62 4.82 2.62
CA SER A 54 -8.95 4.53 3.18
C SER A 54 -8.88 3.43 4.24
N SER A 55 -9.97 3.26 4.99
CA SER A 55 -10.01 2.36 6.15
C SER A 55 -9.71 0.89 5.82
N HIS A 56 -9.24 0.14 6.83
CA HIS A 56 -8.94 -1.29 6.75
C HIS A 56 -7.84 -1.66 5.73
N THR A 57 -6.98 -0.72 5.38
CA THR A 57 -5.85 -0.96 4.47
C THR A 57 -4.63 -1.40 5.25
N PHE A 58 -3.93 -2.41 4.71
CA PHE A 58 -2.67 -2.90 5.23
C PHE A 58 -1.53 -2.55 4.27
N ILE A 59 -0.54 -1.81 4.77
CA ILE A 59 0.67 -1.41 4.03
C ILE A 59 1.88 -1.96 4.76
N CYS A 60 2.48 -3.00 4.18
CA CYS A 60 3.62 -3.70 4.78
C CYS A 60 4.96 -3.02 4.48
N GLU A 61 6.00 -3.51 5.14
CA GLU A 61 7.40 -3.10 4.92
C GLU A 61 7.79 -3.20 3.45
N GLY A 62 8.55 -2.21 2.94
CA GLY A 62 9.04 -2.17 1.57
C GLY A 62 8.06 -1.56 0.56
N VAL A 63 6.90 -1.08 1.00
CA VAL A 63 5.97 -0.36 0.14
C VAL A 63 6.31 1.13 0.11
N GLU A 64 6.48 1.68 -1.08
CA GLU A 64 6.63 3.11 -1.32
C GLU A 64 5.44 3.62 -2.13
N VAL A 65 4.75 4.61 -1.57
CA VAL A 65 3.59 5.28 -2.19
C VAL A 65 3.97 6.73 -2.45
N GLU A 66 4.04 7.11 -3.71
CA GLU A 66 4.36 8.47 -4.10
C GLU A 66 3.19 9.44 -3.84
N ASP A 67 3.40 10.73 -4.17
CA ASP A 67 2.44 11.80 -3.93
C ASP A 67 1.10 11.59 -4.68
N HIS A 68 0.02 12.11 -4.11
CA HIS A 68 -1.31 12.21 -4.73
C HIS A 68 -1.98 10.85 -5.03
N VAL A 69 -1.52 9.78 -4.45
CA VAL A 69 -2.09 8.45 -4.62
C VAL A 69 -3.39 8.31 -3.81
N PHE A 70 -4.36 7.62 -4.39
CA PHE A 70 -5.56 7.18 -3.70
C PHE A 70 -5.50 5.67 -3.45
N ILE A 71 -5.70 5.25 -2.20
CA ILE A 71 -5.81 3.84 -1.81
C ILE A 71 -7.20 3.62 -1.20
N GLY A 72 -7.98 2.77 -1.83
CA GLY A 72 -9.33 2.40 -1.44
C GLY A 72 -9.38 1.62 -0.13
N HIS A 73 -10.60 1.28 0.30
CA HIS A 73 -10.82 0.53 1.54
C HIS A 73 -10.36 -0.92 1.41
N GLY A 74 -9.76 -1.47 2.47
CA GLY A 74 -9.41 -2.88 2.53
C GLY A 74 -8.38 -3.33 1.49
N VAL A 75 -7.52 -2.43 1.03
CA VAL A 75 -6.41 -2.78 0.15
C VAL A 75 -5.32 -3.47 0.96
N THR A 76 -4.77 -4.56 0.43
CA THR A 76 -3.72 -5.32 1.08
C THR A 76 -2.47 -5.38 0.19
N PHE A 77 -1.34 -4.92 0.72
CA PHE A 77 -0.04 -5.11 0.10
C PHE A 77 0.65 -6.34 0.69
N ILE A 78 1.40 -7.05 -0.14
CA ILE A 78 2.17 -8.24 0.22
C ILE A 78 3.64 -7.96 -0.04
N ASN A 79 4.54 -8.38 0.85
CA ASN A 79 5.99 -8.15 0.74
C ASN A 79 6.83 -9.43 0.76
N ASP A 80 6.20 -10.59 0.91
CA ASP A 80 6.84 -11.90 0.79
C ASP A 80 6.18 -12.68 -0.36
N ARG A 81 7.00 -13.11 -1.31
CA ARG A 81 6.52 -13.86 -2.50
C ARG A 81 6.15 -15.30 -2.17
N TYR A 82 6.80 -15.90 -1.18
CA TYR A 82 6.67 -17.31 -0.81
C TYR A 82 6.56 -17.49 0.70
N PRO A 83 5.52 -16.92 1.34
CA PRO A 83 5.43 -16.90 2.78
C PRO A 83 5.36 -18.32 3.37
N ARG A 84 6.10 -18.53 4.46
CA ARG A 84 6.11 -19.76 5.24
C ARG A 84 6.06 -19.40 6.72
N ALA A 85 5.30 -20.15 7.49
CA ALA A 85 5.26 -20.00 8.94
C ALA A 85 6.52 -20.59 9.61
N VAL A 86 7.04 -21.66 9.03
CA VAL A 86 8.18 -22.42 9.62
C VAL A 86 9.26 -22.67 8.57
N SER A 87 10.48 -22.82 9.06
CA SER A 87 11.64 -23.29 8.30
C SER A 87 11.50 -24.78 7.92
N PRO A 88 12.35 -25.33 7.04
CA PRO A 88 12.40 -26.77 6.76
C PRO A 88 12.66 -27.62 8.00
N ALA A 89 13.26 -27.07 9.07
CA ALA A 89 13.49 -27.74 10.34
C ALA A 89 12.27 -27.68 11.29
N GLY A 90 11.17 -27.02 10.90
CA GLY A 90 9.97 -26.91 11.72
C GLY A 90 9.99 -25.77 12.74
N GLU A 91 10.99 -24.89 12.72
CA GLU A 91 11.09 -23.72 13.60
C GLU A 91 10.34 -22.53 13.01
N LEU A 92 9.69 -21.72 13.86
CA LEU A 92 9.02 -20.49 13.42
C LEU A 92 10.02 -19.58 12.71
N GLN A 93 9.65 -19.10 11.52
CA GLN A 93 10.43 -18.12 10.80
C GLN A 93 10.44 -16.78 11.52
N THR A 94 11.56 -16.09 11.40
CA THR A 94 11.80 -14.74 11.91
C THR A 94 12.06 -13.77 10.77
N ASP A 95 12.22 -12.49 11.06
CA ASP A 95 12.57 -11.45 10.08
C ASP A 95 13.86 -11.74 9.29
N ARG A 96 14.67 -12.71 9.71
CA ARG A 96 15.95 -13.10 9.07
C ARG A 96 15.78 -14.18 8.02
N ASP A 97 14.64 -14.84 7.97
CA ASP A 97 14.40 -16.04 7.19
C ASP A 97 13.78 -15.76 5.82
N TRP A 98 13.41 -14.51 5.56
CA TRP A 98 12.82 -14.08 4.29
C TRP A 98 13.34 -12.69 3.89
N LYS A 99 13.05 -12.30 2.66
CA LYS A 99 13.47 -11.00 2.10
C LYS A 99 12.27 -10.18 1.69
N VAL A 100 12.25 -8.94 2.14
CA VAL A 100 11.29 -7.94 1.66
C VAL A 100 11.48 -7.73 0.16
N VAL A 101 10.40 -7.87 -0.58
CA VAL A 101 10.35 -7.55 -2.01
C VAL A 101 9.55 -6.26 -2.17
N PRO A 102 10.21 -5.12 -2.52
CA PRO A 102 9.58 -3.82 -2.52
C PRO A 102 8.51 -3.67 -3.58
N THR A 103 7.53 -2.82 -3.31
CA THR A 103 6.46 -2.43 -4.24
C THR A 103 6.38 -0.91 -4.30
N ILE A 104 6.21 -0.36 -5.49
CA ILE A 104 6.14 1.08 -5.71
C ILE A 104 4.79 1.45 -6.33
N VAL A 105 4.12 2.43 -5.73
CA VAL A 105 2.91 3.05 -6.29
C VAL A 105 3.27 4.47 -6.74
N ARG A 106 3.29 4.69 -8.03
CA ARG A 106 3.70 5.94 -8.62
C ARG A 106 2.64 7.02 -8.46
N ARG A 107 3.11 8.25 -8.56
CA ARG A 107 2.32 9.48 -8.39
C ARG A 107 0.97 9.42 -9.10
N GLY A 108 -0.08 9.87 -8.40
CA GLY A 108 -1.41 10.01 -8.96
C GLY A 108 -2.17 8.70 -9.21
N ALA A 109 -1.56 7.55 -8.95
CA ALA A 109 -2.25 6.27 -9.12
C ALA A 109 -3.43 6.12 -8.15
N SER A 110 -4.42 5.31 -8.55
CA SER A 110 -5.60 5.00 -7.73
C SER A 110 -5.76 3.49 -7.60
N ILE A 111 -5.89 3.00 -6.38
CA ILE A 111 -6.10 1.58 -6.10
C ILE A 111 -7.51 1.40 -5.55
N GLY A 112 -8.34 0.66 -6.27
CA GLY A 112 -9.73 0.37 -5.90
C GLY A 112 -9.83 -0.49 -4.65
N SER A 113 -10.94 -0.33 -3.92
CA SER A 113 -11.21 -1.04 -2.66
C SER A 113 -11.15 -2.56 -2.82
N GLY A 114 -10.64 -3.24 -1.79
CA GLY A 114 -10.55 -4.69 -1.76
C GLY A 114 -9.52 -5.31 -2.69
N SER A 115 -8.62 -4.50 -3.26
CA SER A 115 -7.55 -5.01 -4.12
C SER A 115 -6.40 -5.60 -3.32
N THR A 116 -5.76 -6.62 -3.87
CA THR A 116 -4.52 -7.22 -3.33
C THR A 116 -3.37 -6.94 -4.30
N ILE A 117 -2.28 -6.38 -3.77
CA ILE A 117 -1.09 -6.03 -4.55
C ILE A 117 0.04 -6.96 -4.14
N LEU A 118 0.49 -7.83 -5.04
CA LEU A 118 1.64 -8.69 -4.79
C LEU A 118 2.93 -7.87 -4.75
N CYS A 119 3.96 -8.46 -4.16
CA CYS A 119 5.27 -7.82 -4.04
C CYS A 119 6.05 -7.78 -5.36
N GLY A 120 7.02 -6.86 -5.44
CA GLY A 120 7.89 -6.71 -6.60
C GLY A 120 7.18 -6.09 -7.80
N ILE A 121 6.19 -5.24 -7.55
CA ILE A 121 5.33 -4.64 -8.57
C ILE A 121 5.50 -3.13 -8.58
N GLU A 122 5.47 -2.54 -9.75
CA GLU A 122 5.29 -1.11 -9.95
C GLU A 122 3.88 -0.83 -10.46
N ILE A 123 3.11 0.00 -9.74
CA ILE A 123 1.87 0.60 -10.25
C ILE A 123 2.23 1.95 -10.86
N GLY A 124 2.13 2.05 -12.17
CA GLY A 124 2.56 3.20 -12.95
C GLY A 124 1.79 4.48 -12.64
N GLN A 125 2.40 5.61 -13.00
CA GLN A 125 1.85 6.93 -12.77
C GLN A 125 0.44 7.07 -13.36
N ASP A 126 -0.47 7.69 -12.59
CA ASP A 126 -1.87 7.93 -12.97
C ASP A 126 -2.64 6.65 -13.36
N ALA A 127 -2.13 5.45 -13.06
CA ALA A 127 -2.84 4.21 -13.32
C ALA A 127 -4.01 4.01 -12.35
N ILE A 128 -5.00 3.23 -12.78
CA ILE A 128 -6.15 2.85 -11.96
C ILE A 128 -6.21 1.33 -11.85
N VAL A 129 -6.22 0.85 -10.62
CA VAL A 129 -6.53 -0.54 -10.29
C VAL A 129 -8.01 -0.60 -9.90
N GLY A 130 -8.80 -1.35 -10.65
CA GLY A 130 -10.23 -1.55 -10.36
C GLY A 130 -10.43 -2.29 -9.03
N ALA A 131 -11.55 -2.00 -8.35
CA ALA A 131 -11.88 -2.62 -7.07
C ALA A 131 -11.89 -4.16 -7.15
N GLY A 132 -11.45 -4.83 -6.08
CA GLY A 132 -11.41 -6.29 -5.99
C GLY A 132 -10.36 -6.96 -6.88
N SER A 133 -9.42 -6.22 -7.44
CA SER A 133 -8.40 -6.78 -8.34
C SER A 133 -7.25 -7.42 -7.56
N VAL A 134 -6.64 -8.45 -8.15
CA VAL A 134 -5.38 -9.04 -7.67
C VAL A 134 -4.28 -8.69 -8.66
N VAL A 135 -3.43 -7.73 -8.29
CA VAL A 135 -2.33 -7.25 -9.14
C VAL A 135 -1.12 -8.16 -8.96
N THR A 136 -0.76 -8.87 -10.02
CA THR A 136 0.30 -9.89 -10.02
C THR A 136 1.52 -9.51 -10.85
N ARG A 137 1.52 -8.34 -11.49
CA ARG A 137 2.59 -7.81 -12.34
C ARG A 137 2.45 -6.29 -12.46
N ASP A 138 3.47 -5.65 -12.99
CA ASP A 138 3.49 -4.20 -13.18
C ASP A 138 2.27 -3.69 -13.95
N VAL A 139 1.80 -2.51 -13.53
CA VAL A 139 0.69 -1.80 -14.14
C VAL A 139 1.24 -0.63 -14.95
N PRO A 140 1.04 -0.58 -16.26
CA PRO A 140 1.53 0.52 -17.08
C PRO A 140 0.91 1.85 -16.68
N ALA A 141 1.68 2.95 -16.78
CA ALA A 141 1.20 4.28 -16.49
C ALA A 141 -0.02 4.65 -17.37
N GLY A 142 -0.96 5.39 -16.79
CA GLY A 142 -2.15 5.87 -17.51
C GLY A 142 -3.07 4.76 -18.03
N THR A 143 -3.07 3.59 -17.40
CA THR A 143 -3.97 2.49 -17.76
C THR A 143 -4.94 2.13 -16.63
N ILE A 144 -6.03 1.49 -16.99
CA ILE A 144 -6.95 0.84 -16.05
C ILE A 144 -6.70 -0.66 -16.13
N VAL A 145 -6.46 -1.28 -14.98
CA VAL A 145 -6.39 -2.74 -14.84
C VAL A 145 -7.51 -3.25 -13.95
N VAL A 146 -8.03 -4.44 -14.23
CA VAL A 146 -9.12 -5.06 -13.46
C VAL A 146 -8.98 -6.58 -13.41
N GLY A 147 -9.55 -7.18 -12.39
CA GLY A 147 -9.78 -8.61 -12.30
C GLY A 147 -8.77 -9.38 -11.44
N ASN A 148 -8.93 -10.69 -11.41
CA ASN A 148 -8.06 -11.63 -10.70
C ASN A 148 -7.66 -12.79 -11.64
N PRO A 149 -6.40 -12.84 -12.11
CA PRO A 149 -5.39 -11.79 -11.97
C PRO A 149 -5.72 -10.54 -12.79
N ALA A 150 -5.30 -9.35 -12.32
CA ALA A 150 -5.56 -8.09 -12.99
C ALA A 150 -4.94 -8.04 -14.40
N ARG A 151 -5.71 -7.51 -15.35
CA ARG A 151 -5.27 -7.30 -16.74
C ARG A 151 -5.65 -5.90 -17.19
N VAL A 152 -4.88 -5.36 -18.14
CA VAL A 152 -5.17 -4.05 -18.73
C VAL A 152 -6.55 -4.12 -19.40
N LEU A 153 -7.44 -3.26 -18.95
CA LEU A 153 -8.77 -3.06 -19.56
C LEU A 153 -8.67 -2.06 -20.70
N ARG A 154 -8.08 -0.89 -20.44
CA ARG A 154 -7.90 0.19 -21.43
C ARG A 154 -6.92 1.25 -20.93
N LYS A 155 -6.51 2.14 -21.83
CA LYS A 155 -5.83 3.39 -21.44
C LYS A 155 -6.86 4.38 -20.85
N ILE A 156 -6.38 5.27 -19.99
CA ILE A 156 -7.19 6.39 -19.49
C ILE A 156 -7.21 7.45 -20.57
N GLU A 157 -8.39 7.78 -21.06
CA GLU A 157 -8.59 8.93 -21.93
C GLU A 157 -8.62 10.16 -21.03
N ARG A 158 -7.67 11.08 -21.21
CA ARG A 158 -7.75 12.39 -20.57
C ARG A 158 -8.76 13.21 -21.37
N GLU A 159 -9.85 13.60 -20.73
CA GLU A 159 -10.70 14.66 -21.29
C GLU A 159 -9.84 15.92 -21.45
N ALA A 160 -9.87 16.48 -22.63
CA ALA A 160 -9.13 17.68 -23.03
C ALA A 160 -9.63 18.92 -22.30
#